data_769d038256100ce7a298c9fa9e78a0a4
#
_entry.id   769d038256100ce7a298c9fa9e78a0a4
#
_cell.length_a   1.000
_cell.length_b   1.000
_cell.length_c   1.000
_cell.angle_alpha   90.00
_cell.angle_beta   90.00
_cell.angle_gamma   90.00
#
_symmetry.space_group_name_H-M   'P 1'
#
loop_
_entity.id
_entity.type
_entity.pdbx_description
1 polymer ?
#
loop_
_entity_poly.entity_id
_entity_poly.type
_entity_poly.pdbx_seq_one_letter_code
_entity_poly.pdbx_strand_id
1 'polypeptide(L)'
;MLPVKNLFVLYTGGTIGMLQTPQGLAPAGGFEARMRDHLQSLGDAPDLRWRFAELQPPLDSANMTQGNWLAMRDAIVAALDAGHDGVLLLHGTDTLAYSAAALSFLLLDLPIPVLLTGSMLPAGAPGSDAWDNLVGALRVLQEGHARGVQVYFNDALLHGARVSKLRSDAFDAFAELPRPRHAEHAPVPAALGYRQPRREVNLAVLPLYPGLRAAHLRGLLDSGVEALLXEELLALLREAHARGVLLAAVSQCAYGQVEFGVYAAGSRLRDAGLVSAGGMTREAALGKLFGLLGAGLGRDEAQRWFALDLCGENAD
;
A
#
# COMPACT_ATOMS: atom_id res chain seq x y z
N MET A 1 1.07 -23.23 -0.39
CA MET A 1 1.83 -22.47 0.62
C MET A 1 1.72 -23.14 1.96
N LEU A 2 2.56 -22.72 2.91
CA LEU A 2 2.56 -23.35 4.23
C LEU A 2 1.66 -22.56 5.19
N PRO A 3 0.92 -23.26 6.05
CA PRO A 3 0.19 -22.60 7.14
C PRO A 3 1.13 -21.81 8.05
N VAL A 4 0.69 -20.65 8.50
CA VAL A 4 1.40 -19.83 9.47
C VAL A 4 1.19 -20.44 10.86
N LYS A 5 2.26 -20.55 11.64
CA LYS A 5 2.22 -21.08 13.01
C LYS A 5 2.73 -20.07 14.03
N ASN A 6 3.64 -19.21 13.61
CA ASN A 6 4.37 -18.25 14.47
C ASN A 6 4.15 -16.83 13.92
N LEU A 7 3.05 -16.23 14.31
CA LEU A 7 2.60 -14.97 13.73
C LEU A 7 3.23 -13.77 14.45
N PHE A 8 3.61 -12.74 13.68
CA PHE A 8 3.90 -11.44 14.22
C PHE A 8 2.71 -10.53 13.93
N VAL A 9 2.11 -9.95 14.99
CA VAL A 9 1.01 -8.99 14.87
C VAL A 9 1.54 -7.60 15.17
N LEU A 10 1.42 -6.69 14.21
CA LEU A 10 1.82 -5.30 14.39
C LEU A 10 0.57 -4.40 14.35
N TYR A 11 0.29 -3.78 15.49
CA TYR A 11 -0.82 -2.83 15.61
C TYR A 11 -0.29 -1.43 15.34
N THR A 12 -0.75 -0.82 14.25
CA THR A 12 -0.31 0.53 13.87
C THR A 12 -1.28 1.62 14.35
N GLY A 13 -2.46 1.22 14.85
CA GLY A 13 -3.54 2.13 15.22
C GLY A 13 -4.77 1.87 14.37
N GLY A 14 -5.51 2.92 14.06
CA GLY A 14 -6.71 2.85 13.25
C GLY A 14 -7.97 2.56 14.05
N THR A 15 -9.10 2.64 13.34
CA THR A 15 -10.44 2.54 13.93
C THR A 15 -10.64 1.28 14.76
N ILE A 16 -10.06 0.16 14.33
CA ILE A 16 -10.23 -1.14 15.00
C ILE A 16 -9.92 -1.07 16.50
N GLY A 17 -8.90 -0.30 16.88
CA GLY A 17 -8.48 -0.17 18.28
C GLY A 17 -8.91 1.12 18.95
N MET A 18 -9.63 2.00 18.26
CA MET A 18 -10.03 3.28 18.83
C MET A 18 -10.98 3.10 20.00
N LEU A 19 -10.88 4.04 20.95
CA LEU A 19 -11.78 4.11 22.08
C LEU A 19 -12.46 5.48 22.09
N GLN A 20 -13.67 5.51 22.66
CA GLN A 20 -14.43 6.76 22.78
C GLN A 20 -13.77 7.68 23.80
N THR A 21 -13.56 8.92 23.41
CA THR A 21 -13.05 9.98 24.29
C THR A 21 -14.03 11.16 24.28
N PRO A 22 -13.88 12.14 25.17
CA PRO A 22 -14.73 13.33 25.12
C PRO A 22 -14.61 14.11 23.80
N GLN A 23 -13.50 13.95 23.07
CA GLN A 23 -13.28 14.62 21.78
C GLN A 23 -13.65 13.74 20.58
N GLY A 24 -14.21 12.54 20.82
CA GLY A 24 -14.56 11.57 19.78
C GLY A 24 -13.71 10.33 19.85
N LEU A 25 -13.73 9.53 18.80
CA LEU A 25 -12.92 8.31 18.73
C LEU A 25 -11.45 8.68 18.55
N ALA A 26 -10.57 8.02 19.30
CA ALA A 26 -9.12 8.27 19.25
C ALA A 26 -8.35 6.95 19.32
N PRO A 27 -7.20 6.86 18.62
CA PRO A 27 -6.34 5.69 18.71
C PRO A 27 -5.92 5.42 20.15
N ALA A 28 -5.90 4.15 20.54
CA ALA A 28 -5.56 3.75 21.91
C ALA A 28 -4.71 2.49 21.87
N GLY A 29 -3.82 2.35 22.85
CA GLY A 29 -3.02 1.15 23.06
C GLY A 29 -3.81 0.05 23.77
N GLY A 30 -3.13 -1.05 24.00
CA GLY A 30 -3.70 -2.19 24.74
C GLY A 30 -4.66 -3.03 23.95
N PHE A 31 -4.59 -3.00 22.61
CA PHE A 31 -5.47 -3.79 21.77
C PHE A 31 -5.24 -5.29 21.93
N GLU A 32 -4.00 -5.71 22.27
CA GLU A 32 -3.69 -7.14 22.41
C GLU A 32 -4.57 -7.82 23.46
N ALA A 33 -4.81 -7.17 24.59
CA ALA A 33 -5.65 -7.76 25.64
C ALA A 33 -7.07 -8.02 25.13
N ARG A 34 -7.65 -7.04 24.42
CA ARG A 34 -8.98 -7.17 23.83
C ARG A 34 -9.04 -8.28 22.78
N MET A 35 -7.99 -8.38 21.95
CA MET A 35 -7.86 -9.44 20.95
C MET A 35 -7.80 -10.81 21.63
N ARG A 36 -6.99 -10.94 22.67
CA ARG A 36 -6.84 -12.21 23.42
C ARG A 36 -8.17 -12.61 24.06
N ASP A 37 -8.82 -11.68 24.74
CA ASP A 37 -10.13 -11.95 25.37
C ASP A 37 -11.15 -12.41 24.36
N HIS A 38 -11.22 -11.72 23.21
CA HIS A 38 -12.17 -12.11 22.15
C HIS A 38 -11.88 -13.52 21.64
N LEU A 39 -10.61 -13.81 21.29
CA LEU A 39 -10.24 -15.13 20.76
C LEU A 39 -10.53 -16.23 21.78
N GLN A 40 -10.29 -15.98 23.07
CA GLN A 40 -10.62 -16.95 24.12
C GLN A 40 -12.10 -17.22 24.25
N SER A 41 -12.95 -16.25 23.86
CA SER A 41 -14.40 -16.43 23.91
C SER A 41 -14.95 -17.29 22.77
N LEU A 42 -14.15 -17.54 21.72
CA LEU A 42 -14.57 -18.33 20.57
C LEU A 42 -14.31 -19.83 20.83
N GLY A 43 -15.27 -20.68 20.45
CA GLY A 43 -15.10 -22.12 20.56
C GLY A 43 -14.19 -22.70 19.48
N ASP A 44 -13.99 -21.97 18.39
CA ASP A 44 -13.20 -22.41 17.22
C ASP A 44 -12.16 -21.36 16.82
N ALA A 45 -11.54 -20.71 17.80
CA ALA A 45 -10.53 -19.70 17.55
C ALA A 45 -9.35 -20.26 16.75
N PRO A 46 -8.77 -19.48 15.83
CA PRO A 46 -7.55 -19.93 15.13
C PRO A 46 -6.43 -20.26 16.11
N ASP A 47 -5.80 -21.42 15.92
CA ASP A 47 -4.71 -21.91 16.78
C ASP A 47 -3.37 -21.41 16.24
N LEU A 48 -3.05 -20.17 16.59
CA LEU A 48 -1.82 -19.49 16.19
C LEU A 48 -1.09 -18.97 17.41
N ARG A 49 0.22 -19.19 17.47
CA ARG A 49 1.06 -18.47 18.41
C ARG A 49 1.37 -17.10 17.82
N TRP A 50 1.28 -16.06 18.63
CA TRP A 50 1.64 -14.72 18.14
C TRP A 50 2.49 -13.96 19.12
N ARG A 51 3.32 -13.09 18.56
CA ARG A 51 3.95 -11.98 19.26
C ARG A 51 3.26 -10.71 18.79
N PHE A 52 2.91 -9.83 19.73
CA PHE A 52 2.21 -8.59 19.43
C PHE A 52 3.12 -7.40 19.70
N ALA A 53 3.14 -6.43 18.78
CA ALA A 53 3.85 -5.17 18.95
C ALA A 53 2.94 -4.03 18.52
N GLU A 54 3.12 -2.87 19.15
CA GLU A 54 2.39 -1.64 18.80
C GLU A 54 3.35 -0.59 18.25
N LEU A 55 2.97 0.04 17.17
CA LEU A 55 3.67 1.22 16.68
C LEU A 55 3.41 2.37 17.66
N GLN A 56 4.45 3.10 18.04
CA GLN A 56 4.32 4.16 19.04
C GLN A 56 4.60 5.53 18.42
N PRO A 57 3.65 6.47 18.54
CA PRO A 57 2.29 6.27 19.07
C PRO A 57 1.39 5.56 18.05
N PRO A 58 0.29 4.93 18.50
CA PRO A 58 -0.71 4.42 17.55
C PRO A 58 -1.27 5.55 16.69
N LEU A 59 -1.44 5.29 15.41
CA LEU A 59 -1.76 6.32 14.43
C LEU A 59 -3.22 6.28 13.98
N ASP A 60 -3.79 7.44 13.73
CA ASP A 60 -4.86 7.56 12.77
C ASP A 60 -4.25 7.47 11.38
N SER A 61 -4.74 6.58 10.54
CA SER A 61 -4.13 6.34 9.23
C SER A 61 -4.16 7.57 8.30
N ALA A 62 -5.03 8.54 8.56
CA ALA A 62 -4.99 9.81 7.83
C ALA A 62 -3.66 10.55 8.01
N ASN A 63 -2.91 10.23 9.06
CA ASN A 63 -1.61 10.82 9.38
C ASN A 63 -0.42 9.92 9.00
N MET A 64 -0.67 8.87 8.21
CA MET A 64 0.37 7.93 7.78
C MET A 64 1.43 8.64 6.93
N THR A 65 2.71 8.34 7.19
CA THR A 65 3.85 8.92 6.47
C THR A 65 4.71 7.82 5.85
N GLN A 66 5.63 8.21 4.96
CA GLN A 66 6.62 7.28 4.41
C GLN A 66 7.50 6.70 5.51
N GLY A 67 7.86 7.51 6.51
CA GLY A 67 8.64 7.03 7.66
C GLY A 67 7.93 5.91 8.42
N ASN A 68 6.59 5.98 8.51
CA ASN A 68 5.82 4.90 9.13
C ASN A 68 5.88 3.62 8.29
N TRP A 69 5.83 3.72 6.94
CA TRP A 69 5.98 2.55 6.06
C TRP A 69 7.36 1.91 6.22
N LEU A 70 8.40 2.74 6.36
CA LEU A 70 9.76 2.23 6.60
C LEU A 70 9.84 1.52 7.95
N ALA A 71 9.23 2.08 8.99
CA ALA A 71 9.19 1.46 10.32
C ALA A 71 8.44 0.11 10.29
N MET A 72 7.31 0.04 9.57
CA MET A 72 6.58 -1.22 9.38
C MET A 72 7.43 -2.25 8.66
N ARG A 73 8.08 -1.85 7.56
CA ARG A 73 8.96 -2.73 6.80
C ARG A 73 10.09 -3.28 7.68
N ASP A 74 10.74 -2.42 8.46
CA ASP A 74 11.84 -2.85 9.34
C ASP A 74 11.35 -3.81 10.42
N ALA A 75 10.17 -3.55 11.00
CA ALA A 75 9.57 -4.46 11.99
C ALA A 75 9.26 -5.84 11.38
N ILE A 76 8.77 -5.86 10.12
CA ILE A 76 8.45 -7.10 9.40
C ILE A 76 9.72 -7.91 9.14
N VAL A 77 10.79 -7.25 8.66
CA VAL A 77 12.06 -7.93 8.40
C VAL A 77 12.65 -8.46 9.71
N ALA A 78 12.59 -7.68 10.79
CA ALA A 78 13.05 -8.14 12.11
C ALA A 78 12.22 -9.33 12.60
N ALA A 79 10.92 -9.36 12.33
CA ALA A 79 10.07 -10.49 12.71
C ALA A 79 10.46 -11.76 11.94
N LEU A 80 10.75 -11.65 10.64
CA LEU A 80 11.27 -12.77 9.86
C LEU A 80 12.58 -13.29 10.47
N ASP A 81 13.50 -12.39 10.79
CA ASP A 81 14.80 -12.79 11.37
C ASP A 81 14.63 -13.42 12.75
N ALA A 82 13.56 -13.09 13.47
CA ALA A 82 13.23 -13.70 14.77
C ALA A 82 12.49 -15.03 14.64
N GLY A 83 12.25 -15.51 13.40
CA GLY A 83 11.65 -16.82 13.16
C GLY A 83 10.13 -16.83 13.02
N HIS A 84 9.50 -15.66 12.84
CA HIS A 84 8.07 -15.61 12.52
C HIS A 84 7.86 -16.03 11.07
N ASP A 85 6.76 -16.73 10.80
CA ASP A 85 6.46 -17.28 9.48
C ASP A 85 5.23 -16.62 8.83
N GLY A 86 4.72 -15.53 9.42
CA GLY A 86 3.67 -14.70 8.86
C GLY A 86 3.52 -13.42 9.65
N VAL A 87 2.90 -12.42 9.03
CA VAL A 87 2.69 -11.09 9.64
C VAL A 87 1.23 -10.65 9.44
N LEU A 88 0.64 -10.11 10.50
CA LEU A 88 -0.65 -9.43 10.43
C LEU A 88 -0.48 -8.00 10.90
N LEU A 89 -0.83 -7.03 10.03
CA LEU A 89 -0.83 -5.60 10.37
C LEU A 89 -2.27 -5.15 10.62
N LEU A 90 -2.51 -4.55 11.79
CA LEU A 90 -3.79 -3.93 12.11
C LEU A 90 -3.66 -2.43 11.83
N HIS A 91 -4.48 -1.92 10.92
CA HIS A 91 -4.24 -0.62 10.27
C HIS A 91 -5.56 0.15 10.09
N GLY A 92 -5.50 1.46 10.10
CA GLY A 92 -6.66 2.30 9.80
C GLY A 92 -7.03 2.28 8.33
N THR A 93 -8.31 2.40 8.01
CA THR A 93 -8.81 2.13 6.65
C THR A 93 -8.48 3.23 5.63
N ASP A 94 -8.26 4.47 6.06
CA ASP A 94 -8.13 5.60 5.12
C ASP A 94 -6.92 5.48 4.19
N THR A 95 -5.81 4.97 4.70
CA THR A 95 -4.62 4.78 3.87
C THR A 95 -4.15 3.33 3.83
N LEU A 96 -5.00 2.38 4.22
CA LEU A 96 -4.65 0.95 4.21
C LEU A 96 -4.20 0.50 2.82
N ALA A 97 -4.89 0.92 1.77
CA ALA A 97 -4.54 0.56 0.39
C ALA A 97 -3.17 1.13 -0.01
N TYR A 98 -2.86 2.36 0.43
CA TYR A 98 -1.54 2.96 0.19
C TYR A 98 -0.44 2.20 0.93
N SER A 99 -0.67 1.83 2.19
CA SER A 99 0.30 1.07 2.98
C SER A 99 0.51 -0.32 2.39
N ALA A 100 -0.57 -1.00 1.98
CA ALA A 100 -0.47 -2.31 1.34
C ALA A 100 0.34 -2.22 0.03
N ALA A 101 0.08 -1.18 -0.77
CA ALA A 101 0.84 -0.97 -2.01
C ALA A 101 2.31 -0.67 -1.72
N ALA A 102 2.60 0.26 -0.80
CA ALA A 102 3.98 0.61 -0.45
C ALA A 102 4.74 -0.63 0.05
N LEU A 103 4.12 -1.39 0.97
CA LEU A 103 4.75 -2.60 1.51
C LEU A 103 4.96 -3.66 0.43
N SER A 104 4.09 -3.75 -0.58
CA SER A 104 4.29 -4.69 -1.70
C SER A 104 5.64 -4.44 -2.39
N PHE A 105 6.03 -3.17 -2.54
CA PHE A 105 7.30 -2.82 -3.20
C PHE A 105 8.49 -2.71 -2.24
N LEU A 106 8.25 -2.52 -0.95
CA LEU A 106 9.31 -2.51 0.05
C LEU A 106 9.72 -3.93 0.45
N LEU A 107 8.84 -4.91 0.26
CA LEU A 107 9.02 -6.28 0.74
C LEU A 107 9.15 -7.29 -0.43
N LEU A 108 9.63 -6.83 -1.58
CA LEU A 108 9.82 -7.72 -2.74
C LEU A 108 10.72 -8.90 -2.35
N ASP A 109 10.30 -10.10 -2.74
CA ASP A 109 10.95 -11.38 -2.44
C ASP A 109 10.94 -11.76 -0.95
N LEU A 110 10.12 -11.10 -0.11
CA LEU A 110 9.95 -11.56 1.28
C LEU A 110 9.32 -12.96 1.27
N PRO A 111 9.91 -13.94 2.00
CA PRO A 111 9.44 -15.33 1.89
C PRO A 111 8.23 -15.67 2.74
N ILE A 112 7.69 -14.74 3.53
CA ILE A 112 6.53 -14.97 4.39
C ILE A 112 5.37 -14.05 3.99
N PRO A 113 4.11 -14.47 4.21
CA PRO A 113 2.97 -13.61 3.90
C PRO A 113 2.84 -12.45 4.87
N VAL A 114 2.37 -11.31 4.35
CA VAL A 114 2.04 -10.12 5.12
C VAL A 114 0.59 -9.76 4.81
N LEU A 115 -0.27 -9.82 5.82
CA LEU A 115 -1.70 -9.54 5.65
C LEU A 115 -2.06 -8.28 6.42
N LEU A 116 -2.73 -7.34 5.77
CA LEU A 116 -3.24 -6.12 6.41
C LEU A 116 -4.75 -6.24 6.62
N THR A 117 -5.24 -5.78 7.75
CA THR A 117 -6.67 -5.64 7.99
C THR A 117 -6.94 -4.46 8.93
N GLY A 118 -8.20 -4.18 9.13
CA GLY A 118 -8.69 -3.12 10.01
C GLY A 118 -10.19 -3.21 10.11
N SER A 119 -10.85 -2.12 10.47
CA SER A 119 -12.32 -2.11 10.52
C SER A 119 -12.89 -0.73 10.26
N MET A 120 -14.12 -0.70 9.81
CA MET A 120 -14.87 0.54 9.63
C MET A 120 -15.40 1.07 10.96
N LEU A 121 -15.69 0.15 11.92
CA LEU A 121 -16.16 0.52 13.26
C LEU A 121 -15.17 0.00 14.32
N PRO A 122 -15.06 0.70 15.48
CA PRO A 122 -14.22 0.22 16.57
C PRO A 122 -14.66 -1.16 17.08
N ALA A 123 -13.69 -1.95 17.54
CA ALA A 123 -13.96 -3.32 18.01
C ALA A 123 -14.99 -3.39 19.15
N GLY A 124 -15.14 -2.31 19.92
CA GLY A 124 -16.14 -2.27 20.99
C GLY A 124 -17.51 -1.78 20.57
N ALA A 125 -17.71 -1.37 19.33
CA ALA A 125 -18.97 -0.84 18.86
C ALA A 125 -19.97 -1.96 18.51
N PRO A 126 -21.26 -1.81 18.82
CA PRO A 126 -22.26 -2.79 18.38
C PRO A 126 -22.27 -2.91 16.85
N GLY A 127 -22.30 -4.13 16.36
CA GLY A 127 -22.33 -4.40 14.91
C GLY A 127 -21.02 -4.11 14.19
N SER A 128 -19.91 -4.02 14.92
CA SER A 128 -18.60 -3.77 14.33
C SER A 128 -18.14 -4.93 13.46
N ASP A 129 -17.46 -4.58 12.35
CA ASP A 129 -16.79 -5.53 11.46
C ASP A 129 -15.41 -5.95 11.97
N ALA A 130 -14.96 -5.42 13.10
CA ALA A 130 -13.58 -5.55 13.57
C ALA A 130 -13.20 -7.01 13.83
N TRP A 131 -14.04 -7.73 14.56
CA TRP A 131 -13.70 -9.11 14.94
C TRP A 131 -13.83 -10.06 13.75
N ASP A 132 -14.80 -9.86 12.88
CA ASP A 132 -14.94 -10.67 11.66
C ASP A 132 -13.70 -10.50 10.77
N ASN A 133 -13.24 -9.27 10.59
CA ASN A 133 -12.04 -9.00 9.80
C ASN A 133 -10.80 -9.61 10.46
N LEU A 134 -10.64 -9.45 11.77
CA LEU A 134 -9.49 -9.99 12.49
C LEU A 134 -9.46 -11.52 12.44
N VAL A 135 -10.56 -12.15 12.80
CA VAL A 135 -10.62 -13.63 12.88
C VAL A 135 -10.48 -14.22 11.48
N GLY A 136 -11.12 -13.61 10.48
CA GLY A 136 -10.98 -14.07 9.10
C GLY A 136 -9.53 -13.98 8.61
N ALA A 137 -8.85 -12.87 8.92
CA ALA A 137 -7.43 -12.71 8.55
C ALA A 137 -6.56 -13.80 9.22
N LEU A 138 -6.81 -14.07 10.51
CA LEU A 138 -6.08 -15.12 11.23
C LEU A 138 -6.31 -16.51 10.61
N ARG A 139 -7.55 -16.80 10.20
CA ARG A 139 -7.87 -18.08 9.54
C ARG A 139 -7.17 -18.23 8.20
N VAL A 140 -7.17 -17.17 7.39
CA VAL A 140 -6.48 -17.17 6.09
C VAL A 140 -4.98 -17.48 6.28
N LEU A 141 -4.35 -16.88 7.30
CA LEU A 141 -2.94 -17.14 7.61
C LEU A 141 -2.73 -18.57 8.10
N GLN A 142 -3.56 -19.02 9.06
CA GLN A 142 -3.46 -20.37 9.62
C GLN A 142 -3.61 -21.44 8.54
N GLU A 143 -4.52 -21.23 7.59
CA GLU A 143 -4.81 -22.21 6.54
C GLU A 143 -3.80 -22.18 5.40
N GLY A 144 -2.90 -21.17 5.36
CA GLY A 144 -1.86 -21.07 4.35
C GLY A 144 -2.35 -20.50 3.02
N HIS A 145 -3.43 -19.74 3.05
CA HIS A 145 -3.98 -19.13 1.82
C HIS A 145 -3.32 -17.80 1.46
N ALA A 146 -2.63 -17.14 2.40
CA ALA A 146 -2.01 -15.84 2.18
C ALA A 146 -0.66 -15.96 1.46
N ARG A 147 -0.36 -14.98 0.59
CA ARG A 147 0.91 -14.90 -0.13
C ARG A 147 1.28 -13.45 -0.40
N GLY A 148 2.58 -13.13 -0.31
CA GLY A 148 3.02 -11.76 -0.56
C GLY A 148 2.33 -10.79 0.38
N VAL A 149 2.09 -9.57 -0.09
CA VAL A 149 1.36 -8.55 0.67
C VAL A 149 -0.09 -8.52 0.18
N GLN A 150 -1.02 -8.75 1.10
CA GLN A 150 -2.46 -8.77 0.79
C GLN A 150 -3.25 -8.03 1.86
N VAL A 151 -4.49 -7.70 1.51
CA VAL A 151 -5.46 -7.10 2.43
C VAL A 151 -6.59 -8.11 2.63
N TYR A 152 -6.97 -8.35 3.89
CA TYR A 152 -8.19 -9.09 4.21
C TYR A 152 -9.22 -8.11 4.74
N PHE A 153 -10.39 -8.04 4.11
CA PHE A 153 -11.44 -7.12 4.53
C PHE A 153 -12.79 -7.61 4.03
N ASN A 154 -13.77 -7.68 4.91
CA ASN A 154 -15.16 -8.07 4.57
C ASN A 154 -15.19 -9.38 3.77
N ASP A 155 -14.58 -10.43 4.34
CA ASP A 155 -14.48 -11.78 3.76
C ASP A 155 -13.77 -11.88 2.41
N ALA A 156 -13.05 -10.84 2.00
CA ALA A 156 -12.30 -10.84 0.75
C ALA A 156 -10.80 -10.77 1.01
N LEU A 157 -10.04 -11.61 0.30
CA LEU A 157 -8.58 -11.58 0.30
C LEU A 157 -8.13 -10.86 -0.98
N LEU A 158 -7.54 -9.69 -0.84
CA LEU A 158 -7.29 -8.75 -1.93
C LEU A 158 -5.78 -8.56 -2.12
N HIS A 159 -5.34 -8.42 -3.36
CA HIS A 159 -3.91 -8.20 -3.67
C HIS A 159 -3.47 -6.81 -3.21
N GLY A 160 -2.37 -6.74 -2.43
CA GLY A 160 -1.91 -5.49 -1.82
C GLY A 160 -1.60 -4.37 -2.82
N ALA A 161 -1.12 -4.72 -4.02
CA ALA A 161 -0.78 -3.74 -5.05
C ALA A 161 -1.89 -3.55 -6.09
N ARG A 162 -3.11 -4.02 -5.80
CA ARG A 162 -4.26 -3.83 -6.70
C ARG A 162 -5.47 -3.23 -5.99
N VAL A 163 -5.44 -3.18 -4.67
CA VAL A 163 -6.58 -2.78 -3.85
C VAL A 163 -6.70 -1.26 -3.79
N SER A 164 -7.95 -0.77 -3.76
CA SER A 164 -8.28 0.63 -3.48
C SER A 164 -9.46 0.69 -2.52
N LYS A 165 -9.53 1.75 -1.71
CA LYS A 165 -10.69 2.03 -0.88
C LYS A 165 -11.74 2.73 -1.74
N LEU A 166 -12.89 2.09 -1.94
CA LEU A 166 -13.95 2.58 -2.82
C LEU A 166 -15.10 3.22 -2.06
N ARG A 167 -15.29 2.86 -0.79
CA ARG A 167 -16.40 3.37 0.02
C ARG A 167 -15.91 3.83 1.38
N SER A 168 -16.48 4.92 1.84
CA SER A 168 -16.15 5.50 3.16
C SER A 168 -17.19 5.15 4.24
N ASP A 169 -18.29 4.53 3.85
CA ASP A 169 -19.47 4.36 4.70
C ASP A 169 -20.07 2.94 4.68
N ALA A 170 -19.31 1.96 4.19
CA ALA A 170 -19.81 0.58 4.07
C ALA A 170 -18.71 -0.41 4.46
N PHE A 171 -19.12 -1.61 4.88
CA PHE A 171 -18.16 -2.65 5.28
C PHE A 171 -17.41 -3.23 4.08
N ASP A 172 -18.04 -3.29 2.89
CA ASP A 172 -17.37 -3.70 1.65
C ASP A 172 -16.58 -2.51 1.06
N ALA A 173 -15.72 -1.93 1.91
CA ALA A 173 -15.02 -0.67 1.61
C ALA A 173 -13.92 -0.81 0.56
N PHE A 174 -13.32 -2.00 0.39
CA PHE A 174 -12.16 -2.22 -0.45
C PHE A 174 -12.44 -3.20 -1.57
N ALA A 175 -11.80 -2.98 -2.73
CA ALA A 175 -11.87 -3.95 -3.84
C ALA A 175 -10.59 -3.84 -4.67
N GLU A 176 -10.25 -4.93 -5.37
CA GLU A 176 -9.26 -4.86 -6.45
C GLU A 176 -9.93 -4.20 -7.65
N LEU A 177 -9.24 -3.24 -8.27
CA LEU A 177 -9.77 -2.63 -9.47
C LEU A 177 -9.79 -3.67 -10.60
N PRO A 178 -10.90 -3.74 -11.37
CA PRO A 178 -11.04 -4.77 -12.43
C PRO A 178 -10.26 -4.39 -13.68
N ARG A 179 -8.96 -4.64 -13.67
CA ARG A 179 -8.04 -4.35 -14.75
C ARG A 179 -7.32 -5.62 -15.15
N PRO A 180 -6.90 -5.77 -16.41
CA PRO A 180 -6.11 -6.93 -16.84
C PRO A 180 -4.82 -7.05 -16.03
N ARG A 181 -4.30 -8.27 -15.91
CA ARG A 181 -3.08 -8.54 -15.12
C ARG A 181 -2.15 -9.45 -15.90
N HIS A 182 -0.86 -9.22 -15.78
CA HIS A 182 0.17 -10.09 -16.32
C HIS A 182 0.15 -11.44 -15.63
N ALA A 183 0.45 -12.50 -16.40
CA ALA A 183 0.60 -13.83 -15.83
C ALA A 183 1.96 -14.02 -15.15
N GLU A 184 2.98 -13.30 -15.59
CA GLU A 184 4.34 -13.44 -15.12
C GLU A 184 4.91 -12.11 -14.67
N HIS A 185 5.75 -12.16 -13.64
CA HIS A 185 6.42 -10.98 -13.10
C HIS A 185 7.87 -10.93 -13.57
N ALA A 186 8.43 -9.73 -13.67
CA ALA A 186 9.86 -9.58 -13.90
C ALA A 186 10.63 -10.11 -12.67
N PRO A 187 11.81 -10.71 -12.89
CA PRO A 187 12.63 -11.10 -11.74
C PRO A 187 13.01 -9.88 -10.91
N VAL A 188 12.89 -10.00 -9.60
CA VAL A 188 13.20 -8.91 -8.68
C VAL A 188 14.74 -8.75 -8.61
N PRO A 189 15.30 -7.60 -9.00
CA PRO A 189 16.74 -7.40 -8.85
C PRO A 189 17.13 -7.27 -7.38
N ALA A 190 18.36 -7.69 -7.05
CA ALA A 190 18.84 -7.64 -5.66
C ALA A 190 18.71 -6.25 -5.04
N ALA A 191 18.90 -5.19 -5.85
CA ALA A 191 18.80 -3.80 -5.39
C ALA A 191 17.39 -3.41 -4.91
N LEU A 192 16.36 -4.20 -5.24
CA LEU A 192 14.98 -3.92 -4.85
C LEU A 192 14.44 -4.89 -3.79
N GLY A 193 15.21 -5.91 -3.41
CA GLY A 193 14.75 -6.90 -2.44
C GLY A 193 14.48 -6.31 -1.06
N TYR A 194 13.74 -7.06 -0.26
CA TYR A 194 13.24 -6.59 1.04
C TYR A 194 14.33 -6.21 2.05
N ARG A 195 15.55 -6.71 1.88
CA ARG A 195 16.65 -6.40 2.80
C ARG A 195 17.39 -5.10 2.45
N GLN A 196 17.15 -4.55 1.25
CA GLN A 196 17.83 -3.33 0.84
C GLN A 196 17.32 -2.12 1.62
N PRO A 197 18.21 -1.23 2.06
CA PRO A 197 17.77 -0.01 2.75
C PRO A 197 16.88 0.85 1.85
N ARG A 198 15.99 1.59 2.46
CA ARG A 198 15.12 2.55 1.77
C ARG A 198 15.18 3.90 2.49
N ARG A 199 14.91 4.96 1.74
CA ARG A 199 14.81 6.31 2.28
C ARG A 199 13.46 6.93 1.91
N GLU A 200 13.12 8.01 2.56
CA GLU A 200 11.96 8.81 2.16
C GLU A 200 12.25 9.51 0.82
N VAL A 201 11.21 9.74 0.05
CA VAL A 201 11.29 10.27 -1.32
C VAL A 201 10.30 11.43 -1.44
N ASN A 202 10.71 12.53 -2.06
CA ASN A 202 9.83 13.66 -2.30
C ASN A 202 8.93 13.35 -3.50
N LEU A 203 7.72 12.85 -3.24
CA LEU A 203 6.75 12.44 -4.25
C LEU A 203 5.56 13.38 -4.25
N ALA A 204 5.02 13.69 -5.43
CA ALA A 204 3.79 14.44 -5.57
C ALA A 204 2.80 13.72 -6.46
N VAL A 205 1.53 13.75 -6.09
CA VAL A 205 0.41 13.25 -6.90
C VAL A 205 -0.43 14.46 -7.29
N LEU A 206 -0.64 14.63 -8.58
CA LEU A 206 -1.35 15.80 -9.10
C LEU A 206 -2.59 15.35 -9.87
N PRO A 207 -3.79 15.55 -9.30
CA PRO A 207 -5.00 15.29 -10.06
C PRO A 207 -5.18 16.39 -11.13
N LEU A 208 -5.53 15.97 -12.34
CA LEU A 208 -5.80 16.91 -13.42
C LEU A 208 -7.27 17.29 -13.46
N TYR A 209 -7.53 18.57 -13.62
CA TYR A 209 -8.88 19.10 -13.70
C TYR A 209 -8.88 20.35 -14.60
N PRO A 210 -10.02 20.66 -15.22
CA PRO A 210 -10.12 21.92 -16.00
C PRO A 210 -9.84 23.13 -15.10
N GLY A 211 -8.90 23.98 -15.54
CA GLY A 211 -8.49 25.15 -14.77
C GLY A 211 -7.18 24.98 -14.03
N LEU A 212 -6.55 23.80 -14.06
CA LEU A 212 -5.20 23.64 -13.54
C LEU A 212 -4.22 24.48 -14.37
N ARG A 213 -3.39 25.27 -13.70
CA ARG A 213 -2.45 26.17 -14.37
C ARG A 213 -1.00 25.72 -14.14
N ALA A 214 -0.15 26.00 -15.12
CA ALA A 214 1.29 25.70 -15.02
C ALA A 214 1.92 26.33 -13.76
N ALA A 215 1.43 27.50 -13.35
CA ALA A 215 1.93 28.17 -12.15
C ALA A 215 1.75 27.32 -10.88
N HIS A 216 0.68 26.50 -10.82
CA HIS A 216 0.44 25.62 -9.66
C HIS A 216 1.51 24.53 -9.56
N LEU A 217 2.04 24.09 -10.71
CA LEU A 217 3.05 23.05 -10.77
C LEU A 217 4.46 23.56 -10.49
N ARG A 218 4.72 24.82 -10.79
CA ARG A 218 6.08 25.38 -10.64
C ARG A 218 6.56 25.27 -9.20
N GLY A 219 5.70 25.56 -8.24
CA GLY A 219 6.04 25.41 -6.83
C GLY A 219 6.42 23.97 -6.45
N LEU A 220 5.74 22.97 -7.04
CA LEU A 220 6.11 21.59 -6.82
C LEU A 220 7.50 21.27 -7.38
N LEU A 221 7.81 21.73 -8.58
CA LEU A 221 9.13 21.52 -9.17
C LEU A 221 10.22 22.18 -8.33
N ASP A 222 9.95 23.39 -7.84
CA ASP A 222 10.91 24.14 -7.03
C ASP A 222 11.09 23.54 -5.63
N SER A 223 10.17 22.68 -5.17
CA SER A 223 10.31 21.97 -3.89
C SER A 223 11.27 20.78 -3.95
N GLY A 224 11.86 20.49 -5.12
CA GLY A 224 12.78 19.36 -5.27
C GLY A 224 12.07 18.02 -5.41
N VAL A 225 10.85 18.00 -5.94
CA VAL A 225 10.11 16.75 -6.14
C VAL A 225 10.91 15.78 -7.01
N GLU A 226 10.99 14.52 -6.59
CA GLU A 226 11.74 13.47 -7.29
C GLU A 226 10.86 12.69 -8.28
N ALA A 227 9.54 12.64 -8.03
CA ALA A 227 8.59 12.04 -8.98
C ALA A 227 7.25 12.74 -8.92
N LEU A 228 6.56 12.79 -10.06
CA LEU A 228 5.27 13.43 -10.23
C LEU A 228 4.35 12.50 -10.99
N LEU A 229 3.17 12.39 -10.46
CA LEU A 229 2.12 11.60 -11.09
C LEU A 229 1.08 12.52 -11.71
N UNK A 230 1.05 12.77 -13.06
CA UNK A 230 0.34 13.79 -13.63
C UNK A 230 -0.18 13.46 -14.95
N GLU A 231 -1.00 14.19 -15.36
CA GLU A 231 -1.65 14.22 -16.68
C GLU A 231 -1.80 15.66 -17.22
N GLU A 232 -1.14 15.97 -18.30
CA GLU A 232 -1.21 17.18 -19.16
C GLU A 232 -0.77 18.55 -18.62
N LEU A 233 0.51 18.86 -18.94
CA LEU A 233 0.99 20.27 -19.08
C LEU A 233 2.38 20.17 -19.74
N LEU A 234 2.39 19.90 -21.03
CA LEU A 234 3.54 19.38 -21.76
C LEU A 234 4.85 20.14 -21.62
N ALA A 235 4.80 21.47 -21.66
CA ALA A 235 6.05 22.26 -21.60
C ALA A 235 6.69 22.14 -20.22
N LEU A 236 5.88 22.23 -19.16
CA LEU A 236 6.37 22.11 -17.79
C LEU A 236 6.82 20.68 -17.46
N LEU A 237 6.14 19.69 -18.03
CA LEU A 237 6.55 18.29 -17.86
C LEU A 237 7.91 18.02 -18.51
N ARG A 238 8.16 18.61 -19.72
CA ARG A 238 9.50 18.50 -20.33
C ARG A 238 10.55 19.17 -19.47
N GLU A 239 10.26 20.34 -18.91
CA GLU A 239 11.16 21.00 -17.97
C GLU A 239 11.44 20.10 -16.75
N ALA A 240 10.41 19.53 -16.15
CA ALA A 240 10.55 18.64 -15.00
C ALA A 240 11.41 17.43 -15.36
N HIS A 241 11.12 16.79 -16.49
CA HIS A 241 11.90 15.64 -16.96
C HIS A 241 13.38 16.03 -17.17
N ALA A 242 13.63 17.19 -17.78
CA ALA A 242 15.00 17.67 -18.00
C ALA A 242 15.73 17.95 -16.68
N ARG A 243 14.98 18.29 -15.62
CA ARG A 243 15.53 18.49 -14.26
C ARG A 243 15.74 17.17 -13.49
N GLY A 244 15.46 16.02 -14.12
CA GLY A 244 15.67 14.70 -13.51
C GLY A 244 14.48 14.13 -12.77
N VAL A 245 13.31 14.78 -12.82
CA VAL A 245 12.10 14.28 -12.16
C VAL A 245 11.56 13.08 -12.93
N LEU A 246 11.23 11.99 -12.24
CA LEU A 246 10.53 10.85 -12.84
C LEU A 246 9.04 11.20 -12.97
N LEU A 247 8.52 11.15 -14.19
CA LEU A 247 7.13 11.50 -14.49
C LEU A 247 6.34 10.24 -14.81
N ALA A 248 5.28 9.98 -14.09
CA ALA A 248 4.41 8.82 -14.32
C ALA A 248 2.95 9.27 -14.46
N ALA A 249 2.21 8.59 -15.31
CA ALA A 249 0.79 8.85 -15.52
C ALA A 249 -0.04 7.64 -15.11
N VAL A 250 -1.05 7.88 -14.28
CA VAL A 250 -2.00 6.85 -13.83
C VAL A 250 -3.42 7.31 -14.20
N SER A 251 -4.28 6.37 -14.58
CA SER A 251 -5.66 6.68 -14.91
C SER A 251 -6.45 7.08 -13.65
N GLN A 252 -7.26 8.13 -13.76
CA GLN A 252 -8.23 8.47 -12.72
C GLN A 252 -9.45 7.55 -12.74
N CYS A 253 -9.65 6.81 -13.84
CA CYS A 253 -10.78 5.89 -13.98
C CYS A 253 -10.52 4.60 -13.23
N ALA A 254 -11.58 4.01 -12.68
CA ALA A 254 -11.48 2.73 -11.98
C ALA A 254 -11.21 1.56 -12.94
N TYR A 255 -11.56 1.72 -14.21
CA TYR A 255 -11.42 0.69 -15.25
C TYR A 255 -10.42 1.14 -16.30
N GLY A 256 -9.79 0.18 -16.95
CA GLY A 256 -8.89 0.44 -18.07
C GLY A 256 -7.48 0.78 -17.63
N GLN A 257 -6.70 1.29 -18.57
CA GLN A 257 -5.28 1.58 -18.33
C GLN A 257 -4.85 2.82 -19.10
N VAL A 258 -3.63 3.28 -18.87
CA VAL A 258 -3.04 4.39 -19.61
C VAL A 258 -2.24 3.86 -20.79
N GLU A 259 -2.65 4.25 -22.00
CA GLU A 259 -1.96 3.87 -23.24
C GLU A 259 -1.52 5.14 -23.99
N PHE A 260 -0.22 5.28 -24.18
CA PHE A 260 0.33 6.47 -24.83
C PHE A 260 0.34 6.38 -26.37
N GLY A 261 0.09 5.22 -26.95
CA GLY A 261 0.20 5.02 -28.39
C GLY A 261 -1.08 5.24 -29.19
N VAL A 262 -2.22 5.37 -28.51
CA VAL A 262 -3.54 5.37 -29.18
C VAL A 262 -3.91 6.75 -29.73
N TYR A 263 -3.64 7.79 -28.96
CA TYR A 263 -4.01 9.17 -29.32
C TYR A 263 -2.79 10.06 -29.42
N ALA A 264 -2.85 11.10 -30.25
CA ALA A 264 -1.77 12.07 -30.43
C ALA A 264 -1.38 12.74 -29.09
N ALA A 265 -2.35 12.98 -28.21
CA ALA A 265 -2.08 13.54 -26.88
C ALA A 265 -1.20 12.60 -26.06
N GLY A 266 -1.49 11.30 -26.09
CA GLY A 266 -0.67 10.30 -25.37
C GLY A 266 0.74 10.22 -25.90
N SER A 267 0.91 10.27 -27.24
CA SER A 267 2.25 10.28 -27.83
C SER A 267 3.06 11.50 -27.37
N ARG A 268 2.42 12.67 -27.29
CA ARG A 268 3.08 13.89 -26.79
C ARG A 268 3.49 13.79 -25.34
N LEU A 269 2.70 13.09 -24.50
CA LEU A 269 3.07 12.85 -23.09
C LEU A 269 4.30 11.94 -23.00
N ARG A 270 4.33 10.85 -23.77
CA ARG A 270 5.51 9.97 -23.84
C ARG A 270 6.74 10.77 -24.29
N ASP A 271 6.59 11.61 -25.34
CA ASP A 271 7.70 12.42 -25.85
C ASP A 271 8.15 13.49 -24.85
N ALA A 272 7.30 13.83 -23.87
CA ALA A 272 7.66 14.72 -22.76
C ALA A 272 8.35 13.98 -21.62
N GLY A 273 8.55 12.65 -21.75
CA GLY A 273 9.28 11.85 -20.78
C GLY A 273 8.42 11.10 -19.78
N LEU A 274 7.10 11.05 -19.97
CA LEU A 274 6.22 10.33 -19.03
C LEU A 274 6.29 8.82 -19.29
N VAL A 275 6.28 8.04 -18.19
CA VAL A 275 6.09 6.59 -18.24
C VAL A 275 4.65 6.27 -17.84
N SER A 276 4.04 5.32 -18.55
CA SER A 276 2.68 4.87 -18.22
C SER A 276 2.70 3.98 -16.98
N ALA A 277 1.76 4.19 -16.08
CA ALA A 277 1.48 3.27 -14.98
C ALA A 277 0.62 2.07 -15.44
N GLY A 278 0.28 2.00 -16.73
CA GLY A 278 -0.53 0.88 -17.26
C GLY A 278 -1.84 0.77 -16.50
N GLY A 279 -2.13 -0.43 -16.00
CA GLY A 279 -3.31 -0.70 -15.20
C GLY A 279 -3.13 -0.53 -13.69
N MET A 280 -2.01 0.01 -13.23
CA MET A 280 -1.80 0.20 -11.79
C MET A 280 -2.86 1.09 -11.16
N THR A 281 -3.20 0.81 -9.92
CA THR A 281 -3.96 1.76 -9.09
C THR A 281 -3.07 2.96 -8.76
N ARG A 282 -3.67 4.07 -8.31
CA ARG A 282 -2.90 5.22 -7.84
C ARG A 282 -1.99 4.83 -6.67
N GLU A 283 -2.53 4.01 -5.78
CA GLU A 283 -1.83 3.51 -4.61
C GLU A 283 -0.61 2.66 -5.03
N ALA A 284 -0.80 1.77 -5.99
CA ALA A 284 0.29 0.94 -6.51
C ALA A 284 1.37 1.79 -7.19
N ALA A 285 0.96 2.74 -8.04
CA ALA A 285 1.92 3.61 -8.74
C ALA A 285 2.75 4.41 -7.74
N LEU A 286 2.11 4.98 -6.71
CA LEU A 286 2.81 5.74 -5.67
C LEU A 286 3.74 4.84 -4.85
N GLY A 287 3.25 3.66 -4.45
CA GLY A 287 4.05 2.69 -3.69
C GLY A 287 5.26 2.21 -4.48
N LYS A 288 5.08 1.99 -5.80
CA LYS A 288 6.16 1.55 -6.67
C LYS A 288 7.23 2.63 -6.84
N LEU A 289 6.81 3.89 -7.08
CA LEU A 289 7.76 5.02 -7.14
C LEU A 289 8.55 5.11 -5.83
N PHE A 290 7.87 5.00 -4.70
CA PHE A 290 8.53 5.02 -3.40
C PHE A 290 9.53 3.87 -3.26
N GLY A 291 9.14 2.65 -3.62
CA GLY A 291 10.03 1.48 -3.54
C GLY A 291 11.28 1.61 -4.39
N LEU A 292 11.11 2.07 -5.64
CA LEU A 292 12.21 2.19 -6.61
C LEU A 292 13.17 3.32 -6.25
N LEU A 293 12.66 4.53 -6.07
CA LEU A 293 13.48 5.70 -5.76
C LEU A 293 14.03 5.63 -4.35
N GLY A 294 13.26 5.08 -3.41
CA GLY A 294 13.71 4.86 -2.04
C GLY A 294 14.89 3.89 -1.93
N ALA A 295 15.00 2.96 -2.90
CA ALA A 295 16.15 2.05 -3.01
C ALA A 295 17.41 2.77 -3.53
N GLY A 296 17.29 4.03 -3.93
CA GLY A 296 18.42 4.80 -4.43
C GLY A 296 18.67 4.66 -5.92
N LEU A 297 17.72 4.08 -6.67
CA LEU A 297 17.87 3.98 -8.13
C LEU A 297 17.85 5.39 -8.76
N GLY A 298 18.68 5.60 -9.77
CA GLY A 298 18.61 6.81 -10.58
C GLY A 298 17.31 6.82 -11.40
N ARG A 299 16.90 8.04 -11.83
CA ARG A 299 15.64 8.23 -12.55
C ARG A 299 15.46 7.25 -13.71
N ASP A 300 16.46 7.13 -14.59
CA ASP A 300 16.30 6.32 -15.80
C ASP A 300 16.16 4.82 -15.48
N GLU A 301 16.87 4.36 -14.48
CA GLU A 301 16.76 2.97 -14.03
C GLU A 301 15.39 2.75 -13.35
N ALA A 302 14.98 3.66 -12.49
CA ALA A 302 13.67 3.59 -11.83
C ALA A 302 12.55 3.60 -12.87
N GLN A 303 12.68 4.41 -13.93
CA GLN A 303 11.68 4.46 -15.00
C GLN A 303 11.57 3.12 -15.75
N ARG A 304 12.70 2.46 -16.01
CA ARG A 304 12.68 1.13 -16.63
C ARG A 304 11.96 0.11 -15.76
N TRP A 305 12.27 0.07 -14.46
CA TRP A 305 11.62 -0.86 -13.53
C TRP A 305 10.15 -0.51 -13.29
N PHE A 306 9.79 0.78 -13.35
CA PHE A 306 8.41 1.20 -13.18
C PHE A 306 7.51 0.60 -14.26
N ALA A 307 8.01 0.46 -15.48
CA ALA A 307 7.24 -0.08 -16.61
C ALA A 307 7.04 -1.60 -16.56
N LEU A 308 7.85 -2.32 -15.75
CA LEU A 308 7.79 -3.79 -15.66
C LEU A 308 6.94 -4.22 -14.47
N ASP A 309 6.28 -5.35 -14.57
CA ASP A 309 5.53 -5.93 -13.45
C ASP A 309 6.52 -6.57 -12.47
N LEU A 310 6.42 -6.20 -11.18
CA LEU A 310 7.33 -6.70 -10.14
C LEU A 310 6.64 -7.63 -9.14
N CYS A 311 5.34 -7.45 -8.92
CA CYS A 311 4.62 -8.25 -7.93
C CYS A 311 3.14 -8.44 -8.29
N GLY A 312 2.80 -8.28 -9.56
CA GLY A 312 1.43 -8.46 -10.03
C GLY A 312 0.61 -7.19 -10.02
N GLU A 313 1.25 -6.04 -9.96
CA GLU A 313 0.58 -4.74 -9.86
C GLU A 313 0.10 -4.18 -11.19
N ASN A 314 0.69 -4.61 -12.30
CA ASN A 314 0.45 -3.98 -13.60
C ASN A 314 -0.54 -4.77 -14.45
N ALA A 315 -1.07 -4.11 -15.47
CA ALA A 315 -1.98 -4.74 -16.44
C ALA A 315 -1.30 -4.83 -17.81
N ASP A 316 -1.75 -5.79 -18.62
CA ASP A 316 -1.34 -5.93 -20.02
C ASP A 316 -1.78 -4.72 -20.84
#